data_6100ce510066e3cf8897d102ea090aed
#
_entry.id   6100ce510066e3cf8897d102ea090aed
#
_cell.length_a   1.000
_cell.length_b   1.000
_cell.length_c   1.000
_cell.angle_alpha   90.00
_cell.angle_beta   90.00
_cell.angle_gamma   90.00
#
_symmetry.space_group_name_H-M   'P 1'
#
loop_
_entity.id
_entity.type
_entity.pdbx_description
1 polymer ?
#
loop_
_entity_poly.entity_id
_entity_poly.type
_entity_poly.pdbx_seq_one_letter_code
_entity_poly.pdbx_strand_id
1 'polypeptide(L)'
;MLKKITAALLAAMMALSLTACSGGDEKQESYTGKAYESEILTPGEIVVGVSADYPPYESLNPSTGELEGFDIDMTETLATYMGAEGKEVKVVWKQMEFSTIITALQSGQIDLGVAAFTYDPERECLFSDPYLESKQVVVLPAGSTITSFDEFDGLTVGAGLGTTGEAAAKEQLTGAKVTNP
;
A
#
# COMPACT_ATOMS: atom_id res chain seq x y z
N MET A 1 5.31 -40.21 -39.16
CA MET A 1 5.76 -39.71 -37.83
C MET A 1 6.73 -38.52 -37.90
N LEU A 2 7.01 -37.96 -39.07
CA LEU A 2 8.01 -36.88 -39.25
C LEU A 2 7.43 -35.45 -39.22
N LYS A 3 6.11 -35.30 -39.21
CA LYS A 3 5.45 -33.98 -39.24
C LYS A 3 5.14 -33.36 -37.86
N LYS A 4 5.37 -34.07 -36.75
CA LYS A 4 5.12 -33.60 -35.39
C LYS A 4 6.38 -33.11 -34.66
N ILE A 5 7.56 -33.31 -35.22
CA ILE A 5 8.84 -32.91 -34.60
C ILE A 5 9.26 -31.48 -35.01
N THR A 6 8.81 -31.02 -36.18
CA THR A 6 9.15 -29.68 -36.69
C THR A 6 8.38 -28.53 -36.02
N ALA A 7 7.24 -28.79 -35.40
CA ALA A 7 6.46 -27.75 -34.71
C ALA A 7 6.99 -27.44 -33.29
N ALA A 8 7.65 -28.41 -32.65
CA ALA A 8 8.19 -28.23 -31.31
C ALA A 8 9.53 -27.46 -31.28
N LEU A 9 10.28 -27.48 -32.36
CA LEU A 9 11.58 -26.80 -32.49
C LEU A 9 11.44 -25.31 -32.89
N LEU A 10 10.34 -24.91 -33.51
CA LEU A 10 10.09 -23.49 -33.82
C LEU A 10 9.53 -22.69 -32.60
N ALA A 11 8.90 -23.35 -31.66
CA ALA A 11 8.42 -22.69 -30.44
C ALA A 11 9.55 -22.42 -29.42
N ALA A 12 10.66 -23.14 -29.50
CA ALA A 12 11.81 -22.96 -28.60
C ALA A 12 12.78 -21.85 -29.04
N MET A 13 12.69 -21.35 -30.27
CA MET A 13 13.58 -20.30 -30.77
C MET A 13 13.05 -18.90 -30.71
N MET A 14 11.79 -18.70 -30.29
CA MET A 14 11.20 -17.36 -30.05
C MET A 14 11.32 -16.88 -28.61
N ALA A 15 11.87 -17.68 -27.70
CA ALA A 15 12.01 -17.32 -26.28
C ALA A 15 13.39 -16.73 -25.91
N LEU A 16 14.28 -16.47 -26.88
CA LEU A 16 15.66 -16.06 -26.58
C LEU A 16 16.11 -14.71 -27.19
N SER A 17 15.21 -13.79 -27.48
CA SER A 17 15.63 -12.50 -28.05
C SER A 17 14.98 -11.28 -27.39
N LEU A 18 15.09 -11.16 -26.06
CA LEU A 18 14.86 -9.91 -25.36
C LEU A 18 15.79 -9.78 -24.15
N THR A 19 17.10 -9.79 -24.43
CA THR A 19 18.09 -9.33 -23.47
C THR A 19 18.99 -8.33 -24.17
N ALA A 20 18.70 -7.05 -24.01
CA ALA A 20 19.67 -5.93 -23.92
C ALA A 20 18.95 -4.60 -23.92
N CYS A 21 18.81 -3.99 -22.74
CA CYS A 21 19.22 -2.60 -22.56
C CYS A 21 19.28 -2.31 -21.05
N SER A 22 20.49 -1.98 -20.66
CA SER A 22 20.95 -1.59 -19.34
C SER A 22 20.32 -0.28 -18.88
N GLY A 23 19.81 -0.25 -17.66
CA GLY A 23 19.48 0.92 -16.88
C GLY A 23 19.03 0.40 -15.52
N GLY A 24 19.79 0.71 -14.44
CA GLY A 24 19.54 0.17 -13.13
C GLY A 24 18.20 0.67 -12.58
N ASP A 25 17.20 -0.16 -12.76
CA ASP A 25 15.95 -0.09 -12.04
C ASP A 25 15.91 -1.33 -11.14
N GLU A 26 15.73 -1.11 -9.85
CA GLU A 26 15.33 -2.18 -8.96
C GLU A 26 14.07 -2.79 -9.56
N LYS A 27 14.19 -4.05 -9.99
CA LYS A 27 13.05 -4.78 -10.52
C LYS A 27 12.02 -4.91 -9.43
N GLN A 28 11.06 -4.02 -9.45
CA GLN A 28 9.75 -4.34 -8.90
C GLN A 28 9.30 -5.60 -9.64
N GLU A 29 9.29 -6.74 -8.97
CA GLU A 29 8.78 -7.97 -9.55
C GLU A 29 7.33 -7.69 -9.92
N SER A 30 7.07 -7.54 -11.22
CA SER A 30 5.69 -7.43 -11.68
C SER A 30 5.01 -8.72 -11.25
N TYR A 31 4.08 -8.60 -10.31
CA TYR A 31 3.25 -9.70 -9.89
C TYR A 31 2.51 -10.24 -11.11
N THR A 32 2.99 -11.37 -11.64
CA THR A 32 2.26 -12.17 -12.62
C THR A 32 1.25 -13.08 -11.91
N GLY A 33 0.59 -12.53 -10.88
CA GLY A 33 -0.45 -13.23 -10.15
C GLY A 33 -1.57 -13.62 -11.08
N LYS A 34 -2.12 -14.79 -10.85
CA LYS A 34 -3.42 -15.14 -11.39
C LYS A 34 -4.34 -13.98 -11.08
N ALA A 35 -5.01 -13.45 -12.10
CA ALA A 35 -6.09 -12.50 -11.87
C ALA A 35 -6.97 -13.11 -10.78
N TYR A 36 -7.12 -12.41 -9.67
CA TYR A 36 -8.07 -12.76 -8.63
C TYR A 36 -9.47 -12.45 -9.19
N GLU A 37 -9.89 -13.22 -10.17
CA GLU A 37 -11.16 -13.03 -10.87
C GLU A 37 -12.38 -13.25 -9.98
N SER A 38 -12.22 -13.56 -8.69
CA SER A 38 -13.36 -14.10 -7.96
C SER A 38 -13.42 -13.79 -6.46
N GLU A 39 -12.58 -12.93 -5.93
CA GLU A 39 -12.52 -12.81 -4.47
C GLU A 39 -12.94 -11.45 -3.91
N ILE A 40 -13.70 -10.67 -4.65
CA ILE A 40 -14.52 -9.61 -4.05
C ILE A 40 -15.55 -10.32 -3.14
N LEU A 41 -15.54 -9.98 -1.85
CA LEU A 41 -16.37 -10.62 -0.83
C LEU A 41 -17.86 -10.59 -1.17
N THR A 42 -18.31 -9.53 -1.83
CA THR A 42 -19.70 -9.35 -2.24
C THR A 42 -19.74 -8.82 -3.68
N PRO A 43 -20.35 -9.57 -4.65
CA PRO A 43 -20.47 -9.09 -6.02
C PRO A 43 -21.14 -7.71 -6.12
N GLY A 44 -20.50 -6.76 -6.80
CA GLY A 44 -20.98 -5.38 -6.98
C GLY A 44 -20.65 -4.44 -5.82
N GLU A 45 -19.95 -4.89 -4.80
CA GLU A 45 -19.43 -4.06 -3.72
C GLU A 45 -17.93 -4.34 -3.56
N ILE A 46 -17.14 -3.32 -3.17
CA ILE A 46 -15.77 -3.47 -2.71
C ILE A 46 -15.70 -2.99 -1.26
N VAL A 47 -15.27 -3.87 -0.38
CA VAL A 47 -15.14 -3.57 1.05
C VAL A 47 -13.74 -3.04 1.33
N VAL A 48 -13.65 -1.79 1.76
CA VAL A 48 -12.37 -1.07 1.91
C VAL A 48 -12.10 -0.73 3.37
N GLY A 49 -10.97 -1.20 3.89
CA GLY A 49 -10.47 -0.81 5.21
C GLY A 49 -9.71 0.52 5.14
N VAL A 50 -9.99 1.43 6.07
CA VAL A 50 -9.39 2.76 6.15
C VAL A 50 -9.14 3.15 7.60
N SER A 51 -8.05 3.92 7.85
CA SER A 51 -7.76 4.55 9.15
C SER A 51 -7.96 6.05 9.01
N ALA A 52 -9.13 6.56 9.42
CA ALA A 52 -9.57 7.93 9.14
C ALA A 52 -8.97 8.98 10.10
N ASP A 53 -7.65 8.96 10.25
CA ASP A 53 -6.88 9.81 11.19
C ASP A 53 -5.65 10.48 10.55
N TYR A 54 -5.52 10.39 9.21
CA TYR A 54 -4.32 10.87 8.51
C TYR A 54 -4.63 11.88 7.37
N PRO A 55 -5.10 13.11 7.72
CA PRO A 55 -5.33 14.13 6.70
C PRO A 55 -4.00 14.58 6.05
N PRO A 56 -3.99 14.90 4.75
CA PRO A 56 -5.13 15.04 3.84
C PRO A 56 -5.49 13.75 3.06
N TYR A 57 -4.97 12.60 3.46
CA TYR A 57 -5.20 11.33 2.74
C TYR A 57 -6.56 10.74 3.11
N GLU A 58 -6.79 10.52 4.39
CA GLU A 58 -8.04 10.01 4.92
C GLU A 58 -8.35 10.62 6.31
N SER A 59 -9.53 11.15 6.46
CA SER A 59 -10.00 11.72 7.71
C SER A 59 -11.51 11.74 7.80
N LEU A 60 -12.02 11.95 8.99
CA LEU A 60 -13.44 12.28 9.20
C LEU A 60 -13.62 13.78 9.16
N ASN A 61 -14.54 14.25 8.34
CA ASN A 61 -14.99 15.63 8.39
C ASN A 61 -15.60 15.93 9.76
N PRO A 62 -15.06 16.89 10.53
CA PRO A 62 -15.50 17.13 11.91
C PRO A 62 -16.93 17.67 12.01
N SER A 63 -17.49 18.17 10.92
CA SER A 63 -18.83 18.74 10.88
C SER A 63 -19.89 17.75 10.43
N THR A 64 -19.56 16.84 9.49
CA THR A 64 -20.52 15.88 8.91
C THR A 64 -20.31 14.46 9.41
N GLY A 65 -19.10 14.13 9.88
CA GLY A 65 -18.70 12.77 10.23
C GLY A 65 -18.47 11.86 9.01
N GLU A 66 -18.45 12.42 7.81
CA GLU A 66 -18.19 11.70 6.58
C GLU A 66 -16.70 11.54 6.35
N LEU A 67 -16.32 10.46 5.67
CA LEU A 67 -14.94 10.25 5.22
C LEU A 67 -14.61 11.26 4.13
N GLU A 68 -13.42 11.84 4.20
CA GLU A 68 -12.89 12.76 3.20
C GLU A 68 -11.38 12.58 3.05
N GLY A 69 -10.85 12.96 1.90
CA GLY A 69 -9.42 12.97 1.62
C GLY A 69 -9.05 12.33 0.29
N PHE A 70 -7.76 12.42 -0.03
CA PHE A 70 -7.24 11.95 -1.32
C PHE A 70 -7.50 10.45 -1.55
N ASP A 71 -7.25 9.62 -0.55
CA ASP A 71 -7.42 8.17 -0.64
C ASP A 71 -8.91 7.79 -0.80
N ILE A 72 -9.80 8.57 -0.20
CA ILE A 72 -11.25 8.39 -0.32
C ILE A 72 -11.69 8.69 -1.75
N ASP A 73 -11.36 9.88 -2.27
CA ASP A 73 -11.74 10.32 -3.62
C ASP A 73 -11.13 9.41 -4.70
N MET A 74 -9.88 9.00 -4.51
CA MET A 74 -9.19 8.06 -5.41
C MET A 74 -9.91 6.71 -5.45
N THR A 75 -10.27 6.16 -4.30
CA THR A 75 -10.93 4.85 -4.21
C THR A 75 -12.33 4.88 -4.81
N GLU A 76 -13.11 5.91 -4.53
CA GLU A 76 -14.43 6.08 -5.13
C GLU A 76 -14.33 6.25 -6.65
N THR A 77 -13.34 7.00 -7.13
CA THR A 77 -13.06 7.11 -8.56
C THR A 77 -12.68 5.76 -9.16
N LEU A 78 -11.79 4.99 -8.52
CA LEU A 78 -11.39 3.66 -8.95
C LEU A 78 -12.61 2.73 -9.09
N ALA A 79 -13.51 2.76 -8.12
CA ALA A 79 -14.71 1.93 -8.14
C ALA A 79 -15.59 2.18 -9.37
N THR A 80 -15.60 3.41 -9.91
CA THR A 80 -16.34 3.72 -11.15
C THR A 80 -15.76 3.00 -12.38
N TYR A 81 -14.45 2.70 -12.37
CA TYR A 81 -13.78 1.97 -13.45
C TYR A 81 -13.83 0.45 -13.27
N MET A 82 -14.08 -0.04 -12.06
CA MET A 82 -14.16 -1.47 -11.77
C MET A 82 -15.47 -2.09 -12.25
N GLY A 83 -16.50 -1.30 -12.44
CA GLY A 83 -17.80 -1.76 -12.90
C GLY A 83 -17.76 -2.22 -14.36
N ALA A 84 -18.23 -3.44 -14.66
CA ALA A 84 -18.50 -3.87 -16.04
C ALA A 84 -19.74 -3.18 -16.59
N GLU A 85 -19.67 -2.69 -17.85
CA GLU A 85 -20.76 -2.13 -18.67
C GLU A 85 -22.04 -1.74 -17.91
N GLY A 86 -22.05 -0.54 -17.29
CA GLY A 86 -23.24 0.03 -16.66
C GLY A 86 -23.60 -0.50 -15.27
N LYS A 87 -22.69 -1.23 -14.62
CA LYS A 87 -22.81 -1.61 -13.22
C LYS A 87 -21.75 -0.84 -12.42
N GLU A 88 -22.19 0.03 -11.53
CA GLU A 88 -21.31 0.67 -10.56
C GLU A 88 -20.91 -0.35 -9.50
N VAL A 89 -19.63 -0.35 -9.12
CA VAL A 89 -19.16 -1.04 -7.92
C VAL A 89 -19.28 -0.06 -6.76
N LYS A 90 -20.00 -0.46 -5.72
CA LYS A 90 -20.19 0.36 -4.54
C LYS A 90 -19.02 0.18 -3.58
N VAL A 91 -18.44 1.27 -3.10
CA VAL A 91 -17.46 1.25 -2.02
C VAL A 91 -18.17 1.12 -0.67
N VAL A 92 -17.75 0.14 0.12
CA VAL A 92 -18.21 -0.07 1.51
C VAL A 92 -17.04 0.17 2.43
N TRP A 93 -17.00 1.34 3.04
CA TRP A 93 -15.94 1.73 3.95
C TRP A 93 -16.04 1.05 5.31
N LYS A 94 -14.91 0.50 5.79
CA LYS A 94 -14.73 0.01 7.15
C LYS A 94 -13.61 0.76 7.83
N GLN A 95 -13.98 1.63 8.77
CA GLN A 95 -13.02 2.34 9.60
C GLN A 95 -12.44 1.39 10.65
N MET A 96 -11.12 1.42 10.79
CA MET A 96 -10.39 0.61 11.76
C MET A 96 -9.02 1.25 12.05
N GLU A 97 -8.36 0.79 13.10
CA GLU A 97 -7.00 1.18 13.41
C GLU A 97 -6.03 0.74 12.31
N PHE A 98 -5.08 1.62 11.92
CA PHE A 98 -4.11 1.37 10.85
C PHE A 98 -3.42 0.00 11.00
N SER A 99 -2.95 -0.31 12.21
CA SER A 99 -2.24 -1.56 12.51
C SER A 99 -3.06 -2.83 12.30
N THR A 100 -4.38 -2.72 12.15
CA THR A 100 -5.29 -3.87 11.99
C THR A 100 -5.73 -4.12 10.54
N ILE A 101 -5.50 -3.16 9.64
CA ILE A 101 -5.98 -3.24 8.25
C ILE A 101 -5.40 -4.47 7.52
N ILE A 102 -4.10 -4.72 7.63
CA ILE A 102 -3.46 -5.88 6.98
C ILE A 102 -4.05 -7.20 7.49
N THR A 103 -4.29 -7.32 8.80
CA THR A 103 -4.92 -8.52 9.38
C THR A 103 -6.36 -8.69 8.89
N ALA A 104 -7.11 -7.60 8.75
CA ALA A 104 -8.47 -7.65 8.21
C ALA A 104 -8.49 -8.09 6.74
N LEU A 105 -7.50 -7.65 5.95
CA LEU A 105 -7.30 -8.07 4.56
C LEU A 105 -6.99 -9.57 4.48
N GLN A 106 -6.01 -10.04 5.25
CA GLN A 106 -5.58 -11.45 5.30
C GLN A 106 -6.70 -12.39 5.74
N SER A 107 -7.57 -11.94 6.63
CA SER A 107 -8.72 -12.72 7.11
C SER A 107 -9.96 -12.64 6.22
N GLY A 108 -9.90 -11.91 5.10
CA GLY A 108 -11.02 -11.77 4.17
C GLY A 108 -12.17 -10.93 4.75
N GLN A 109 -11.90 -10.04 5.69
CA GLN A 109 -12.91 -9.12 6.22
C GLN A 109 -13.07 -7.87 5.36
N ILE A 110 -12.06 -7.55 4.57
CA ILE A 110 -12.02 -6.46 3.59
C ILE A 110 -11.39 -6.96 2.30
N ASP A 111 -11.74 -6.34 1.18
CA ASP A 111 -11.17 -6.64 -0.15
C ASP A 111 -9.91 -5.82 -0.41
N LEU A 112 -9.85 -4.59 0.12
CA LEU A 112 -8.80 -3.61 -0.11
C LEU A 112 -8.51 -2.83 1.17
N GLY A 113 -7.24 -2.55 1.45
CA GLY A 113 -6.82 -1.60 2.47
C GLY A 113 -6.30 -0.32 1.81
N VAL A 114 -6.85 0.83 2.18
CA VAL A 114 -6.43 2.15 1.67
C VAL A 114 -6.23 3.08 2.87
N ALA A 115 -5.00 3.43 3.15
CA ALA A 115 -4.63 4.28 4.29
C ALA A 115 -3.18 4.78 4.13
N ALA A 116 -2.89 5.46 3.03
CA ALA A 116 -1.57 6.02 2.70
C ALA A 116 -0.40 5.04 2.98
N PHE A 117 -0.59 3.76 2.70
CA PHE A 117 0.40 2.73 2.97
C PHE A 117 1.70 2.99 2.22
N THR A 118 2.81 3.01 2.92
CA THR A 118 4.12 2.87 2.32
C THR A 118 4.40 1.40 2.02
N TYR A 119 4.95 1.11 0.84
CA TYR A 119 5.38 -0.25 0.49
C TYR A 119 6.38 -0.77 1.52
N ASP A 120 6.16 -1.99 1.96
CA ASP A 120 7.03 -2.71 2.87
C ASP A 120 6.97 -4.21 2.54
N PRO A 121 8.08 -4.82 2.11
CA PRO A 121 8.11 -6.23 1.72
C PRO A 121 7.86 -7.20 2.88
N GLU A 122 7.96 -6.74 4.13
CA GLU A 122 7.68 -7.57 5.30
C GLU A 122 6.16 -7.69 5.56
N ARG A 123 5.34 -6.86 4.92
CA ARG A 123 3.89 -6.97 5.01
C ARG A 123 3.37 -8.07 4.10
N GLU A 124 2.76 -9.08 4.67
CA GLU A 124 2.21 -10.24 3.95
C GLU A 124 0.90 -9.88 3.22
N CYS A 125 0.96 -8.98 2.25
CA CYS A 125 -0.13 -8.58 1.38
C CYS A 125 0.41 -8.13 0.01
N LEU A 126 -0.50 -7.97 -0.95
CA LEU A 126 -0.18 -7.40 -2.25
C LEU A 126 -0.33 -5.88 -2.19
N PHE A 127 0.55 -5.17 -2.85
CA PHE A 127 0.48 -3.73 -3.04
C PHE A 127 0.14 -3.39 -4.49
N SER A 128 -0.56 -2.29 -4.69
CA SER A 128 -0.70 -1.67 -6.02
C SER A 128 0.63 -1.05 -6.47
N ASP A 129 0.67 -0.57 -7.71
CA ASP A 129 1.70 0.39 -8.09
C ASP A 129 1.59 1.65 -7.21
N PRO A 130 2.72 2.32 -6.92
CA PRO A 130 2.71 3.55 -6.13
C PRO A 130 1.88 4.64 -6.81
N TYR A 131 0.97 5.25 -6.09
CA TYR A 131 0.18 6.39 -6.57
C TYR A 131 0.71 7.74 -6.05
N LEU A 132 1.63 7.71 -5.07
CA LEU A 132 2.27 8.88 -4.51
C LEU A 132 3.67 8.55 -4.01
N GLU A 133 4.61 9.48 -4.18
CA GLU A 133 5.93 9.43 -3.54
C GLU A 133 5.92 10.26 -2.26
N SER A 134 6.37 9.69 -1.15
CA SER A 134 6.46 10.35 0.14
C SER A 134 7.79 10.08 0.84
N LYS A 135 8.04 10.80 1.95
CA LYS A 135 9.25 10.61 2.77
C LYS A 135 8.86 10.56 4.23
N GLN A 136 9.53 9.70 4.99
CA GLN A 136 9.47 9.75 6.44
C GLN A 136 10.29 10.95 6.94
N VAL A 137 9.71 11.70 7.85
CA VAL A 137 10.36 12.87 8.45
C VAL A 137 10.16 12.87 9.96
N VAL A 138 11.10 13.46 10.69
CA VAL A 138 10.93 13.73 12.11
C VAL A 138 10.48 15.18 12.28
N VAL A 139 9.35 15.36 12.98
CA VAL A 139 8.86 16.69 13.33
C VAL A 139 9.41 17.07 14.71
N LEU A 140 10.06 18.21 14.79
CA LEU A 140 10.65 18.74 16.01
C LEU A 140 9.89 19.96 16.50
N PRO A 141 9.87 20.23 17.81
CA PRO A 141 9.35 21.48 18.34
C PRO A 141 10.07 22.70 17.74
N ALA A 142 9.35 23.79 17.58
CA ALA A 142 9.94 25.04 17.12
C ALA A 142 11.09 25.49 18.05
N GLY A 143 12.23 25.83 17.47
CA GLY A 143 13.44 26.20 18.24
C GLY A 143 14.28 25.02 18.70
N SER A 144 13.96 23.78 18.30
CA SER A 144 14.83 22.63 18.54
C SER A 144 16.22 22.86 17.93
N THR A 145 17.25 22.42 18.64
CA THR A 145 18.64 22.45 18.18
C THR A 145 19.11 21.13 17.60
N ILE A 146 18.24 20.10 17.59
CA ILE A 146 18.54 18.77 17.03
C ILE A 146 18.74 18.89 15.53
N THR A 147 19.88 18.41 15.03
CA THR A 147 20.26 18.48 13.61
C THR A 147 20.64 17.11 13.02
N SER A 148 20.81 16.10 13.88
CA SER A 148 21.17 14.74 13.46
C SER A 148 20.40 13.67 14.26
N PHE A 149 20.35 12.45 13.74
CA PHE A 149 19.67 11.34 14.40
C PHE A 149 20.37 10.86 15.67
N ASP A 150 21.67 11.08 15.79
CA ASP A 150 22.43 10.67 17.00
C ASP A 150 22.05 11.51 18.23
N GLU A 151 21.44 12.67 18.03
CA GLU A 151 21.02 13.56 19.13
C GLU A 151 19.69 13.13 19.76
N PHE A 152 19.09 12.03 19.30
CA PHE A 152 17.86 11.47 19.88
C PHE A 152 18.09 10.52 21.05
N ASP A 153 19.36 10.21 21.41
CA ASP A 153 19.65 9.34 22.53
C ASP A 153 18.97 9.80 23.82
N GLY A 154 18.24 8.90 24.46
CA GLY A 154 17.47 9.16 25.68
C GLY A 154 16.18 9.96 25.49
N LEU A 155 15.86 10.42 24.28
CA LEU A 155 14.63 11.16 23.98
C LEU A 155 13.45 10.21 23.73
N THR A 156 12.22 10.75 23.89
CA THR A 156 10.98 10.04 23.53
C THR A 156 10.48 10.53 22.20
N VAL A 157 10.19 9.60 21.29
CA VAL A 157 9.68 9.86 19.93
C VAL A 157 8.33 9.15 19.76
N GLY A 158 7.31 9.90 19.36
CA GLY A 158 5.99 9.33 19.02
C GLY A 158 5.95 8.90 17.57
N ALA A 159 5.39 7.71 17.31
CA ALA A 159 5.11 7.21 15.96
C ALA A 159 3.84 6.38 15.96
N GLY A 160 3.10 6.37 14.85
CA GLY A 160 1.91 5.54 14.70
C GLY A 160 2.26 4.05 14.73
N LEU A 161 1.48 3.26 15.47
CA LEU A 161 1.67 1.83 15.61
C LEU A 161 1.58 1.10 14.25
N GLY A 162 2.55 0.26 13.93
CA GLY A 162 2.59 -0.55 12.70
C GLY A 162 2.91 0.25 11.43
N THR A 163 3.33 1.52 11.56
CA THR A 163 3.74 2.34 10.42
C THR A 163 5.21 2.13 10.06
N THR A 164 5.57 2.43 8.81
CA THR A 164 6.98 2.49 8.39
C THR A 164 7.74 3.61 9.09
N GLY A 165 7.05 4.65 9.57
CA GLY A 165 7.61 5.70 10.42
C GLY A 165 8.06 5.17 11.78
N GLU A 166 7.28 4.29 12.39
CA GLU A 166 7.67 3.60 13.63
C GLU A 166 8.90 2.72 13.42
N ALA A 167 8.91 1.91 12.35
CA ALA A 167 10.04 1.06 12.00
C ALA A 167 11.31 1.89 11.77
N ALA A 168 11.24 2.94 10.96
CA ALA A 168 12.35 3.85 10.70
C ALA A 168 12.86 4.54 11.98
N ALA A 169 11.96 4.97 12.86
CA ALA A 169 12.35 5.57 14.14
C ALA A 169 13.11 4.59 15.04
N LYS A 170 12.65 3.35 15.13
CA LYS A 170 13.34 2.29 15.90
C LYS A 170 14.71 1.93 15.33
N GLU A 171 14.84 1.93 14.02
CA GLU A 171 16.09 1.60 13.33
C GLU A 171 17.11 2.73 13.36
N GLN A 172 16.68 3.96 13.09
CA GLN A 172 17.60 5.08 12.82
C GLN A 172 17.85 5.98 14.02
N LEU A 173 16.90 6.07 14.97
CA LEU A 173 17.04 6.92 16.16
C LEU A 173 17.57 6.11 17.33
N THR A 174 18.85 5.71 17.22
CA THR A 174 19.52 4.85 18.22
C THR A 174 19.48 5.48 19.62
N GLY A 175 18.99 4.70 20.60
CA GLY A 175 18.84 5.17 21.99
C GLY A 175 17.55 5.97 22.26
N ALA A 176 16.76 6.32 21.27
CA ALA A 176 15.46 6.93 21.47
C ALA A 176 14.43 5.91 22.00
N LYS A 177 13.51 6.39 22.83
CA LYS A 177 12.36 5.63 23.27
C LYS A 177 11.19 5.89 22.31
N VAL A 178 10.94 4.96 21.40
CA VAL A 178 9.78 5.04 20.49
C VAL A 178 8.50 4.62 21.23
N THR A 179 7.46 5.44 21.12
CA THR A 179 6.14 5.21 21.73
C THR A 179 5.03 5.41 20.71
N ASN A 180 3.90 4.74 20.93
CA ASN A 180 2.69 4.87 20.11
C ASN A 180 1.65 5.64 20.94
N PRO A 181 1.49 6.95 20.68
CA PRO A 181 0.54 7.79 21.41
C PRO A 181 -0.92 7.47 21.07
#